data_1623d25ed91fbe8f9d815fa1f58d5fcf
#
_entry.id   1623d25ed91fbe8f9d815fa1f58d5fcf
#
_cell.length_a   1.000
_cell.length_b   1.000
_cell.length_c   1.000
_cell.angle_alpha   90.00
_cell.angle_beta   90.00
_cell.angle_gamma   90.00
#
_symmetry.space_group_name_H-M   'P 1'
#
loop_
_entity.id
_entity.type
_entity.pdbx_description
1 polymer ?
#
loop_
_entity_poly.entity_id
_entity_poly.type
_entity_poly.pdbx_seq_one_letter_code
_entity_poly.pdbx_strand_id
1 'polypeptide(L)'
;MFHTIKHGTLEYLTADALEGSVHCFSTRLGGVSEGQLSSLNLGTHRGDKPENVRENYRILGKAVGFAPEETVFTRQEHTDLLLRVGRADCGTGLDREQTTVCDGILTDEPGVALVCFAADCTPVLLFDPVRQAIAAVHAGWRGTAQGIAYKAVLRMQEEFGCAPEDIRAAIGPCIGRCCFEVGPEVPDAMREALGADAEAAIEPRGEKAHVDLKLLNRIWLQKAGVQVIDVSPDCTMCHPDRFWSHRVTGGTRGSQAAIIRLKGGAAQ
;
A
#
# COMPACT_ATOMS: atom_id res chain seq x y z
N MET A 1 -2.12 12.69 9.90
CA MET A 1 -1.37 13.51 8.90
C MET A 1 -0.14 12.75 8.43
N PHE A 2 0.34 12.98 7.18
CA PHE A 2 1.55 12.36 6.66
C PHE A 2 2.80 13.20 6.95
N HIS A 3 3.91 12.53 7.28
CA HIS A 3 5.22 13.14 7.54
C HIS A 3 6.27 12.51 6.64
N THR A 4 7.15 13.34 6.09
CA THR A 4 8.32 12.88 5.34
C THR A 4 9.50 12.72 6.28
N ILE A 5 10.08 11.53 6.32
CA ILE A 5 11.27 11.19 7.12
C ILE A 5 12.47 11.03 6.17
N LYS A 6 13.61 11.61 6.56
CA LYS A 6 14.86 11.55 5.78
C LYS A 6 16.02 11.04 6.62
N HIS A 7 16.75 10.07 6.07
CA HIS A 7 18.00 9.55 6.61
C HIS A 7 19.07 9.56 5.50
N GLY A 8 19.83 10.62 5.41
CA GLY A 8 20.73 10.86 4.27
C GLY A 8 19.95 10.98 2.97
N THR A 9 20.22 10.07 2.02
CA THR A 9 19.48 10.01 0.74
C THR A 9 18.18 9.22 0.82
N LEU A 10 18.00 8.39 1.85
CA LEU A 10 16.77 7.62 2.05
C LEU A 10 15.62 8.55 2.47
N GLU A 11 14.50 8.42 1.77
CA GLU A 11 13.26 9.14 2.10
C GLU A 11 12.07 8.16 2.13
N TYR A 12 11.24 8.28 3.16
CA TYR A 12 9.97 7.56 3.27
C TYR A 12 8.93 8.41 4.02
N LEU A 13 7.68 7.99 3.99
CA LEU A 13 6.60 8.69 4.69
C LEU A 13 6.02 7.82 5.80
N THR A 14 5.54 8.48 6.86
CA THR A 14 4.75 7.91 7.94
C THR A 14 3.41 8.64 8.07
N ALA A 15 2.46 8.07 8.81
CA ALA A 15 1.14 8.64 9.03
C ALA A 15 0.75 8.59 10.51
N ASP A 16 0.23 9.70 11.08
CA ASP A 16 -0.17 9.79 12.49
C ASP A 16 -1.24 8.75 12.85
N ALA A 17 -2.16 8.47 11.93
CA ALA A 17 -3.20 7.47 12.15
C ALA A 17 -2.64 6.08 12.52
N LEU A 18 -1.42 5.76 12.09
CA LEU A 18 -0.79 4.47 12.37
C LEU A 18 0.22 4.53 13.52
N GLU A 19 0.20 5.61 14.32
CA GLU A 19 1.04 5.71 15.51
C GLU A 19 0.77 4.52 16.45
N GLY A 20 1.83 3.89 16.94
CA GLY A 20 1.75 2.63 17.69
C GLY A 20 2.17 1.41 16.88
N SER A 21 2.17 1.48 15.56
CA SER A 21 2.79 0.47 14.67
C SER A 21 4.19 0.88 14.20
N VAL A 22 4.91 -0.03 13.56
CA VAL A 22 6.08 0.24 12.71
C VAL A 22 5.57 0.27 11.28
N HIS A 23 5.66 1.41 10.59
CA HIS A 23 5.13 1.53 9.24
C HIS A 23 5.89 2.53 8.38
N CYS A 24 5.81 2.36 7.07
CA CYS A 24 6.27 3.34 6.11
C CYS A 24 5.57 3.20 4.76
N PHE A 25 5.54 4.30 4.01
CA PHE A 25 5.34 4.32 2.58
C PHE A 25 6.66 4.78 1.96
N SER A 26 7.35 3.90 1.25
CA SER A 26 8.65 4.24 0.68
C SER A 26 8.51 5.20 -0.50
N THR A 27 9.59 5.94 -0.76
CA THR A 27 9.79 6.64 -2.03
C THR A 27 10.68 5.79 -2.94
N ARG A 28 11.18 6.37 -4.04
CA ARG A 28 12.20 5.74 -4.91
C ARG A 28 13.64 6.12 -4.54
N LEU A 29 13.84 6.87 -3.44
CA LEU A 29 15.11 7.49 -3.08
C LEU A 29 15.85 6.69 -1.99
N GLY A 30 17.17 6.64 -2.09
CA GLY A 30 18.05 6.16 -1.02
C GLY A 30 18.39 4.67 -1.05
N GLY A 31 18.22 4.00 -2.20
CA GLY A 31 18.64 2.61 -2.39
C GLY A 31 19.91 2.48 -3.23
N VAL A 32 20.22 1.23 -3.60
CA VAL A 32 21.42 0.83 -4.36
C VAL A 32 21.14 0.37 -5.78
N SER A 33 19.88 0.31 -6.20
CA SER A 33 19.53 -0.05 -7.58
C SER A 33 20.02 1.00 -8.56
N GLU A 34 20.36 0.56 -9.78
CA GLU A 34 21.02 1.37 -10.80
C GLU A 34 20.17 1.58 -12.04
N GLY A 35 20.59 2.48 -12.92
CA GLY A 35 19.97 2.75 -14.21
C GLY A 35 18.51 3.19 -14.07
N GLN A 36 17.62 2.55 -14.81
CA GLN A 36 16.18 2.86 -14.80
C GLN A 36 15.47 2.50 -13.47
N LEU A 37 16.11 1.69 -12.64
CA LEU A 37 15.61 1.27 -11.31
C LEU A 37 16.22 2.09 -10.16
N SER A 38 16.98 3.14 -10.47
CA SER A 38 17.62 3.99 -9.47
C SER A 38 16.57 4.79 -8.68
N SER A 39 16.62 4.69 -7.35
CA SER A 39 17.61 3.99 -6.54
C SER A 39 16.99 2.95 -5.60
N LEU A 40 15.85 3.23 -4.96
CA LEU A 40 15.17 2.35 -4.01
C LEU A 40 14.05 1.55 -4.71
N ASN A 41 14.45 0.54 -5.49
CA ASN A 41 13.48 -0.41 -6.02
C ASN A 41 13.24 -1.53 -5.00
N LEU A 42 11.99 -1.74 -4.60
CA LEU A 42 11.56 -2.77 -3.67
C LEU A 42 10.83 -3.94 -4.37
N GLY A 43 10.58 -3.82 -5.68
CA GLY A 43 9.89 -4.86 -6.45
C GLY A 43 10.82 -5.96 -6.94
N THR A 44 10.55 -7.21 -6.58
CA THR A 44 11.35 -8.39 -6.94
C THR A 44 11.23 -8.81 -8.42
N HIS A 45 10.14 -8.43 -9.10
CA HIS A 45 9.87 -8.80 -10.50
C HIS A 45 10.00 -7.61 -11.46
N ARG A 46 11.05 -6.76 -11.29
CA ARG A 46 11.28 -5.58 -12.11
C ARG A 46 12.55 -5.62 -12.94
N GLY A 47 13.23 -6.78 -12.96
CA GLY A 47 14.48 -6.97 -13.68
C GLY A 47 15.72 -6.37 -12.97
N ASP A 48 15.59 -6.13 -11.68
CA ASP A 48 16.73 -5.75 -10.83
C ASP A 48 17.51 -6.99 -10.38
N LYS A 49 18.74 -6.78 -9.93
CA LYS A 49 19.53 -7.81 -9.29
C LYS A 49 18.90 -8.15 -7.92
N PRO A 50 18.68 -9.43 -7.58
CA PRO A 50 18.09 -9.81 -6.30
C PRO A 50 18.83 -9.24 -5.09
N GLU A 51 20.16 -9.17 -5.15
CA GLU A 51 21.01 -8.60 -4.12
C GLU A 51 20.77 -7.10 -3.90
N ASN A 52 20.50 -6.33 -4.96
CA ASN A 52 20.14 -4.92 -4.84
C ASN A 52 18.78 -4.76 -4.14
N VAL A 53 17.79 -5.56 -4.54
CA VAL A 53 16.46 -5.53 -3.89
C VAL A 53 16.58 -5.88 -2.41
N ARG A 54 17.33 -6.93 -2.07
CA ARG A 54 17.55 -7.34 -0.67
C ARG A 54 18.28 -6.24 0.13
N GLU A 55 19.28 -5.62 -0.46
CA GLU A 55 19.98 -4.50 0.19
C GLU A 55 19.06 -3.28 0.37
N ASN A 56 18.18 -2.98 -0.58
CA ASN A 56 17.18 -1.93 -0.44
C ASN A 56 16.24 -2.21 0.75
N TYR A 57 15.80 -3.47 0.93
CA TYR A 57 15.01 -3.85 2.11
C TYR A 57 15.84 -3.71 3.40
N ARG A 58 17.13 -4.06 3.39
CA ARG A 58 18.00 -3.89 4.55
C ARG A 58 18.18 -2.42 4.93
N ILE A 59 18.39 -1.54 3.95
CA ILE A 59 18.54 -0.10 4.15
C ILE A 59 17.26 0.49 4.75
N LEU A 60 16.11 0.19 4.11
CA LEU A 60 14.82 0.70 4.56
C LEU A 60 14.43 0.12 5.93
N GLY A 61 14.60 -1.18 6.12
CA GLY A 61 14.26 -1.87 7.36
C GLY A 61 15.06 -1.37 8.57
N LYS A 62 16.36 -1.08 8.37
CA LYS A 62 17.19 -0.45 9.42
C LYS A 62 16.67 0.92 9.85
N ALA A 63 16.14 1.71 8.92
CA ALA A 63 15.63 3.05 9.21
C ALA A 63 14.22 3.03 9.83
N VAL A 64 13.37 2.08 9.41
CA VAL A 64 11.96 1.99 9.82
C VAL A 64 11.77 1.12 11.06
N GLY A 65 12.56 0.04 11.22
CA GLY A 65 12.49 -0.87 12.37
C GLY A 65 11.89 -2.25 12.02
N PHE A 66 12.28 -2.85 10.88
CA PHE A 66 11.98 -4.24 10.53
C PHE A 66 13.17 -4.94 9.90
N ALA A 67 13.20 -6.26 9.92
CA ALA A 67 14.21 -7.07 9.23
C ALA A 67 13.65 -7.58 7.87
N PRO A 68 14.48 -7.70 6.82
CA PRO A 68 14.05 -8.29 5.54
C PRO A 68 13.39 -9.67 5.69
N GLU A 69 13.90 -10.48 6.61
CA GLU A 69 13.45 -11.84 6.91
C GLU A 69 12.05 -11.88 7.53
N GLU A 70 11.57 -10.77 8.14
CA GLU A 70 10.22 -10.64 8.69
C GLU A 70 9.16 -10.33 7.63
N THR A 71 9.57 -10.02 6.39
CA THR A 71 8.65 -9.53 5.36
C THR A 71 7.80 -10.65 4.75
N VAL A 72 6.53 -10.32 4.49
CA VAL A 72 5.60 -11.13 3.69
C VAL A 72 5.00 -10.22 2.61
N PHE A 73 5.11 -10.63 1.34
CA PHE A 73 4.66 -9.85 0.21
C PHE A 73 3.30 -10.29 -0.31
N THR A 74 2.53 -9.34 -0.80
CA THR A 74 1.39 -9.61 -1.66
C THR A 74 1.85 -10.13 -3.05
N ARG A 75 1.06 -11.01 -3.67
CA ARG A 75 1.12 -11.31 -5.11
C ARG A 75 -0.07 -10.66 -5.80
N GLN A 76 0.14 -9.44 -6.26
CA GLN A 76 -0.90 -8.53 -6.71
C GLN A 76 -1.29 -8.77 -8.17
N GLU A 77 -2.56 -9.06 -8.41
CA GLU A 77 -3.15 -9.23 -9.75
C GLU A 77 -4.40 -8.35 -9.94
N HIS A 78 -4.53 -7.30 -9.13
CA HIS A 78 -5.65 -6.33 -9.13
C HIS A 78 -7.00 -6.98 -8.81
N THR A 79 -6.99 -7.90 -7.87
CA THR A 79 -8.16 -8.59 -7.31
C THR A 79 -8.65 -7.90 -6.02
N ASP A 80 -9.58 -8.54 -5.33
CA ASP A 80 -10.02 -8.18 -3.98
C ASP A 80 -9.69 -9.28 -2.95
N LEU A 81 -8.79 -10.19 -3.32
CA LEU A 81 -8.39 -11.32 -2.49
C LEU A 81 -7.50 -10.88 -1.34
N LEU A 82 -7.85 -11.34 -0.14
CA LEU A 82 -7.17 -11.05 1.12
C LEU A 82 -6.68 -12.36 1.75
N LEU A 83 -5.43 -12.39 2.21
CA LEU A 83 -4.81 -13.57 2.81
C LEU A 83 -4.36 -13.25 4.25
N ARG A 84 -4.79 -14.08 5.21
CA ARG A 84 -4.20 -14.08 6.55
C ARG A 84 -2.83 -14.74 6.49
N VAL A 85 -1.83 -14.11 7.07
CA VAL A 85 -0.44 -14.58 7.11
C VAL A 85 0.09 -14.56 8.54
N GLY A 86 1.12 -15.36 8.81
CA GLY A 86 1.77 -15.44 10.11
C GLY A 86 3.29 -15.57 9.99
N ARG A 87 3.96 -15.84 11.12
CA ARG A 87 5.42 -15.99 11.17
C ARG A 87 5.96 -17.10 10.25
N ALA A 88 5.17 -18.14 10.01
CA ALA A 88 5.55 -19.20 9.09
C ALA A 88 5.69 -18.73 7.64
N ASP A 89 5.05 -17.61 7.29
CA ASP A 89 5.06 -17.01 5.95
C ASP A 89 6.21 -16.00 5.77
N CYS A 90 6.94 -15.63 6.83
CA CYS A 90 8.06 -14.69 6.76
C CYS A 90 9.09 -15.11 5.72
N GLY A 91 9.58 -14.13 4.94
CA GLY A 91 10.47 -14.33 3.78
C GLY A 91 9.74 -14.63 2.47
N THR A 92 8.41 -14.83 2.50
CA THR A 92 7.62 -15.07 1.27
C THR A 92 7.55 -13.80 0.40
N GLY A 93 7.98 -13.92 -0.85
CA GLY A 93 8.10 -12.85 -1.83
C GLY A 93 9.52 -12.29 -1.96
N LEU A 94 10.33 -12.34 -0.91
CA LEU A 94 11.73 -11.90 -0.94
C LEU A 94 12.71 -13.08 -1.05
N ASP A 95 12.57 -14.06 -0.16
CA ASP A 95 13.46 -15.23 -0.07
C ASP A 95 12.82 -16.50 -0.64
N ARG A 96 11.50 -16.56 -0.65
CA ARG A 96 10.69 -17.65 -1.20
C ARG A 96 9.63 -17.06 -2.13
N GLU A 97 9.23 -17.79 -3.15
CA GLU A 97 8.19 -17.33 -4.06
C GLU A 97 6.83 -17.19 -3.35
N GLN A 98 6.11 -16.09 -3.61
CA GLN A 98 4.71 -15.94 -3.25
C GLN A 98 3.85 -16.59 -4.35
N THR A 99 3.27 -17.75 -4.04
CA THR A 99 2.46 -18.52 -5.00
C THR A 99 0.97 -18.19 -4.93
N THR A 100 0.49 -17.66 -3.79
CA THR A 100 -0.92 -17.35 -3.59
C THR A 100 -1.23 -15.93 -4.06
N VAL A 101 -2.15 -15.77 -5.00
CA VAL A 101 -2.63 -14.46 -5.46
C VAL A 101 -3.40 -13.78 -4.33
N CYS A 102 -2.96 -12.58 -3.99
CA CYS A 102 -3.63 -11.72 -3.01
C CYS A 102 -3.22 -10.26 -3.24
N ASP A 103 -4.19 -9.38 -3.18
CA ASP A 103 -3.97 -7.94 -3.24
C ASP A 103 -3.99 -7.28 -1.86
N GLY A 104 -4.27 -8.05 -0.80
CA GLY A 104 -4.09 -7.64 0.58
C GLY A 104 -3.71 -8.81 1.48
N ILE A 105 -2.97 -8.49 2.53
CA ILE A 105 -2.53 -9.44 3.58
C ILE A 105 -2.78 -8.83 4.95
N LEU A 106 -3.09 -9.69 5.92
CA LEU A 106 -3.42 -9.28 7.29
C LEU A 106 -2.87 -10.26 8.31
N THR A 107 -2.56 -9.76 9.52
CA THR A 107 -2.02 -10.55 10.63
C THR A 107 -2.26 -9.89 11.98
N ASP A 108 -2.29 -10.70 13.05
CA ASP A 108 -2.22 -10.32 14.46
C ASP A 108 -0.90 -10.81 15.10
N GLU A 109 0.01 -11.37 14.32
CA GLU A 109 1.28 -11.91 14.83
C GLU A 109 2.38 -10.85 14.85
N PRO A 110 3.00 -10.55 16.02
CA PRO A 110 4.21 -9.73 16.09
C PRO A 110 5.38 -10.37 15.35
N GLY A 111 6.26 -9.55 14.76
CA GLY A 111 7.43 -10.04 14.02
C GLY A 111 7.13 -10.39 12.56
N VAL A 112 5.96 -10.02 12.06
CA VAL A 112 5.57 -10.14 10.63
C VAL A 112 5.44 -8.74 10.06
N ALA A 113 6.20 -8.42 9.01
CA ALA A 113 6.16 -7.16 8.28
C ALA A 113 5.39 -7.36 6.96
N LEU A 114 4.18 -6.84 6.91
CA LEU A 114 3.32 -6.92 5.73
C LEU A 114 3.75 -5.91 4.68
N VAL A 115 3.88 -6.34 3.42
CA VAL A 115 4.33 -5.51 2.30
C VAL A 115 3.36 -5.58 1.13
N CYS A 116 2.84 -4.43 0.70
CA CYS A 116 2.18 -4.27 -0.58
C CYS A 116 2.91 -3.25 -1.46
N PHE A 117 2.87 -3.46 -2.77
CA PHE A 117 3.59 -2.64 -3.75
C PHE A 117 2.68 -1.64 -4.42
N ALA A 118 3.25 -0.49 -4.74
CA ALA A 118 2.57 0.53 -5.54
C ALA A 118 3.50 1.12 -6.60
N ALA A 119 2.91 1.58 -7.67
CA ALA A 119 3.40 2.59 -8.59
C ALA A 119 2.16 3.04 -9.37
N ASP A 120 1.53 4.07 -8.87
CA ASP A 120 0.24 4.67 -9.20
C ASP A 120 -0.98 4.05 -8.51
N CYS A 121 -1.04 2.74 -8.26
CA CYS A 121 -2.12 2.16 -7.46
C CYS A 121 -2.08 2.65 -6.01
N THR A 122 -3.22 2.58 -5.32
CA THR A 122 -3.39 3.10 -3.97
C THR A 122 -2.99 2.06 -2.92
N PRO A 123 -1.90 2.25 -2.15
CA PRO A 123 -1.62 1.41 -1.00
C PRO A 123 -2.42 1.88 0.20
N VAL A 124 -3.03 0.95 0.94
CA VAL A 124 -3.76 1.23 2.18
C VAL A 124 -3.18 0.37 3.30
N LEU A 125 -2.80 1.00 4.40
CA LEU A 125 -2.38 0.32 5.62
C LEU A 125 -3.45 0.49 6.70
N LEU A 126 -3.75 -0.61 7.41
CA LEU A 126 -4.71 -0.65 8.51
C LEU A 126 -4.02 -1.12 9.79
N PHE A 127 -4.41 -0.54 10.92
CA PHE A 127 -3.93 -0.88 12.25
C PHE A 127 -5.04 -0.80 13.28
N ASP A 128 -5.26 -1.87 14.01
CA ASP A 128 -6.09 -1.90 15.22
C ASP A 128 -5.18 -1.93 16.45
N PRO A 129 -5.09 -0.83 17.22
CA PRO A 129 -4.25 -0.76 18.42
C PRO A 129 -4.82 -1.55 19.60
N VAL A 130 -6.11 -1.89 19.59
CA VAL A 130 -6.78 -2.63 20.66
C VAL A 130 -6.54 -4.13 20.50
N ARG A 131 -6.77 -4.64 19.28
CA ARG A 131 -6.60 -6.07 18.95
C ARG A 131 -5.17 -6.41 18.53
N GLN A 132 -4.32 -5.38 18.34
CA GLN A 132 -2.96 -5.56 17.81
C GLN A 132 -2.97 -6.36 16.50
N ALA A 133 -3.75 -5.87 15.54
CA ALA A 133 -3.89 -6.46 14.22
C ALA A 133 -3.58 -5.42 13.14
N ILE A 134 -3.02 -5.87 12.03
CA ILE A 134 -2.59 -5.02 10.91
C ILE A 134 -3.01 -5.61 9.56
N ALA A 135 -3.15 -4.74 8.56
CA ALA A 135 -3.28 -5.16 7.17
C ALA A 135 -2.54 -4.21 6.23
N ALA A 136 -2.05 -4.77 5.11
CA ALA A 136 -1.49 -4.04 3.99
C ALA A 136 -2.25 -4.42 2.71
N VAL A 137 -2.79 -3.42 2.02
CA VAL A 137 -3.73 -3.60 0.90
C VAL A 137 -3.29 -2.81 -0.31
N HIS A 138 -3.24 -3.47 -1.46
CA HIS A 138 -3.06 -2.85 -2.77
C HIS A 138 -4.43 -2.63 -3.42
N ALA A 139 -4.85 -1.37 -3.51
CA ALA A 139 -6.10 -0.99 -4.15
C ALA A 139 -5.83 -0.32 -5.50
N GLY A 140 -5.61 -1.09 -6.55
CA GLY A 140 -5.72 -0.63 -7.93
C GLY A 140 -7.18 -0.27 -8.24
N TRP A 141 -7.47 0.35 -9.41
CA TRP A 141 -8.84 0.76 -9.70
C TRP A 141 -9.87 -0.40 -9.67
N ARG A 142 -9.46 -1.62 -10.11
CA ARG A 142 -10.34 -2.80 -10.03
C ARG A 142 -10.60 -3.22 -8.60
N GLY A 143 -9.54 -3.32 -7.76
CA GLY A 143 -9.69 -3.63 -6.35
C GLY A 143 -10.48 -2.54 -5.59
N THR A 144 -10.32 -1.26 -5.97
CA THR A 144 -11.13 -0.15 -5.44
C THR A 144 -12.61 -0.32 -5.81
N ALA A 145 -12.94 -0.63 -7.07
CA ALA A 145 -14.32 -0.90 -7.49
C ALA A 145 -14.91 -2.12 -6.77
N GLN A 146 -14.11 -3.16 -6.53
CA GLN A 146 -14.52 -4.36 -5.78
C GLN A 146 -14.59 -4.13 -4.26
N GLY A 147 -14.20 -2.93 -3.76
CA GLY A 147 -14.26 -2.58 -2.35
C GLY A 147 -13.22 -3.29 -1.49
N ILE A 148 -12.01 -3.54 -1.99
CA ILE A 148 -10.97 -4.28 -1.25
C ILE A 148 -10.65 -3.66 0.11
N ALA A 149 -10.62 -2.32 0.23
CA ALA A 149 -10.38 -1.63 1.49
C ALA A 149 -11.50 -1.88 2.52
N TYR A 150 -12.76 -1.90 2.07
CA TYR A 150 -13.93 -2.27 2.88
C TYR A 150 -13.82 -3.73 3.33
N LYS A 151 -13.54 -4.65 2.40
CA LYS A 151 -13.38 -6.09 2.67
C LYS A 151 -12.24 -6.38 3.63
N ALA A 152 -11.16 -5.59 3.58
CA ALA A 152 -10.05 -5.73 4.53
C ALA A 152 -10.49 -5.44 5.97
N VAL A 153 -11.31 -4.40 6.20
CA VAL A 153 -11.88 -4.11 7.52
C VAL A 153 -12.78 -5.26 7.98
N LEU A 154 -13.69 -5.75 7.13
CA LEU A 154 -14.54 -6.90 7.48
C LEU A 154 -13.71 -8.14 7.79
N ARG A 155 -12.64 -8.37 7.05
CA ARG A 155 -11.75 -9.52 7.30
C ARG A 155 -11.01 -9.38 8.63
N MET A 156 -10.58 -8.17 9.02
CA MET A 156 -10.00 -7.91 10.35
C MET A 156 -11.01 -8.14 11.48
N GLN A 157 -12.28 -7.80 11.26
CA GLN A 157 -13.35 -8.12 12.22
C GLN A 157 -13.53 -9.64 12.36
N GLU A 158 -13.61 -10.35 11.25
CA GLU A 158 -13.83 -11.80 11.21
C GLU A 158 -12.68 -12.58 11.85
N GLU A 159 -11.42 -12.25 11.49
CA GLU A 159 -10.24 -13.01 11.88
C GLU A 159 -9.74 -12.66 13.29
N PHE A 160 -9.87 -11.39 13.69
CA PHE A 160 -9.22 -10.87 14.91
C PHE A 160 -10.20 -10.23 15.90
N GLY A 161 -11.49 -10.13 15.56
CA GLY A 161 -12.50 -9.48 16.40
C GLY A 161 -12.26 -7.97 16.53
N CYS A 162 -11.68 -7.32 15.51
CA CYS A 162 -11.51 -5.88 15.49
C CYS A 162 -12.86 -5.16 15.46
N ALA A 163 -13.02 -4.05 16.20
CA ALA A 163 -14.13 -3.14 16.03
C ALA A 163 -13.74 -2.07 14.99
N PRO A 164 -14.58 -1.77 13.97
CA PRO A 164 -14.22 -0.82 12.91
C PRO A 164 -13.83 0.55 13.42
N GLU A 165 -14.44 1.02 14.51
CA GLU A 165 -14.13 2.29 15.17
C GLU A 165 -12.75 2.33 15.82
N ASP A 166 -12.16 1.18 16.16
CA ASP A 166 -10.80 1.05 16.69
C ASP A 166 -9.76 0.97 15.58
N ILE A 167 -10.18 0.55 14.36
CA ILE A 167 -9.28 0.44 13.21
C ILE A 167 -8.92 1.85 12.72
N ARG A 168 -7.64 2.07 12.53
CA ARG A 168 -7.05 3.27 11.95
C ARG A 168 -6.47 2.96 10.59
N ALA A 169 -6.59 3.89 9.64
CA ALA A 169 -6.17 3.70 8.26
C ALA A 169 -5.24 4.81 7.77
N ALA A 170 -4.30 4.45 6.89
CA ALA A 170 -3.55 5.41 6.11
C ALA A 170 -3.58 5.03 4.63
N ILE A 171 -4.02 5.96 3.79
CA ILE A 171 -4.04 5.85 2.34
C ILE A 171 -2.79 6.55 1.80
N GLY A 172 -1.85 5.78 1.25
CA GLY A 172 -0.54 6.25 0.84
C GLY A 172 -0.50 6.98 -0.50
N PRO A 173 0.72 7.39 -0.92
CA PRO A 173 0.94 8.01 -2.22
C PRO A 173 0.49 7.11 -3.36
N CYS A 174 -0.30 7.68 -4.29
CA CYS A 174 -0.75 7.02 -5.52
C CYS A 174 -0.94 8.08 -6.62
N ILE A 175 -1.33 7.68 -7.81
CA ILE A 175 -1.72 8.63 -8.85
C ILE A 175 -2.93 9.45 -8.37
N GLY A 176 -2.81 10.76 -8.36
CA GLY A 176 -3.88 11.66 -7.93
C GLY A 176 -4.92 11.90 -9.03
N ARG A 177 -6.09 12.43 -8.63
CA ARG A 177 -7.12 12.86 -9.60
C ARG A 177 -6.56 13.80 -10.66
N CYS A 178 -5.58 14.64 -10.32
CA CYS A 178 -4.92 15.55 -11.26
C CYS A 178 -4.32 14.85 -12.49
N CYS A 179 -3.97 13.54 -12.37
CA CYS A 179 -3.24 12.79 -13.38
C CYS A 179 -3.92 11.47 -13.80
N PHE A 180 -4.89 10.98 -13.04
CA PHE A 180 -5.53 9.70 -13.33
C PHE A 180 -6.69 9.88 -14.31
N GLU A 181 -6.33 10.17 -15.57
CA GLU A 181 -7.25 10.19 -16.70
C GLU A 181 -7.52 8.75 -17.18
N VAL A 182 -8.82 8.42 -17.34
CA VAL A 182 -9.30 7.06 -17.65
C VAL A 182 -10.46 7.10 -18.64
N GLY A 183 -10.72 5.97 -19.29
CA GLY A 183 -11.92 5.76 -20.10
C GLY A 183 -13.17 5.58 -19.24
N PRO A 184 -14.35 5.47 -19.87
CA PRO A 184 -15.65 5.39 -19.17
C PRO A 184 -15.77 4.14 -18.29
N GLU A 185 -15.04 3.07 -18.59
CA GLU A 185 -15.09 1.80 -17.85
C GLU A 185 -14.72 1.94 -16.36
N VAL A 186 -13.87 2.92 -16.01
CA VAL A 186 -13.46 3.11 -14.62
C VAL A 186 -14.52 3.88 -13.81
N PRO A 187 -14.99 5.08 -14.23
CA PRO A 187 -16.05 5.75 -13.50
C PRO A 187 -17.35 4.94 -13.47
N ASP A 188 -17.68 4.16 -14.49
CA ASP A 188 -18.89 3.33 -14.52
C ASP A 188 -18.79 2.21 -13.48
N ALA A 189 -17.64 1.53 -13.36
CA ALA A 189 -17.40 0.55 -12.30
C ALA A 189 -17.50 1.17 -10.89
N MET A 190 -17.05 2.42 -10.70
CA MET A 190 -17.17 3.11 -9.41
C MET A 190 -18.63 3.46 -9.08
N ARG A 191 -19.41 3.90 -10.08
CA ARG A 191 -20.85 4.16 -9.92
C ARG A 191 -21.64 2.90 -9.61
N GLU A 192 -21.32 1.79 -10.28
CA GLU A 192 -21.92 0.49 -9.99
C GLU A 192 -21.69 0.07 -8.54
N ALA A 193 -20.45 0.28 -8.05
CA ALA A 193 -20.02 -0.16 -6.72
C ALA A 193 -20.50 0.75 -5.58
N LEU A 194 -20.49 2.07 -5.75
CA LEU A 194 -20.72 3.06 -4.70
C LEU A 194 -21.95 3.95 -4.93
N GLY A 195 -22.60 3.83 -6.09
CA GLY A 195 -23.74 4.67 -6.43
C GLY A 195 -23.38 6.16 -6.43
N ALA A 196 -24.26 6.97 -5.86
CA ALA A 196 -24.06 8.42 -5.79
C ALA A 196 -22.80 8.86 -5.02
N ASP A 197 -22.29 8.03 -4.11
CA ASP A 197 -21.08 8.36 -3.33
C ASP A 197 -19.82 8.40 -4.20
N ALA A 198 -19.85 7.75 -5.39
CA ALA A 198 -18.73 7.80 -6.33
C ALA A 198 -18.57 9.18 -7.01
N GLU A 199 -19.64 9.95 -7.16
CA GLU A 199 -19.65 11.16 -7.99
C GLU A 199 -18.65 12.22 -7.49
N ALA A 200 -18.45 12.35 -6.19
CA ALA A 200 -17.47 13.28 -5.62
C ALA A 200 -16.01 12.98 -6.05
N ALA A 201 -15.74 11.74 -6.45
CA ALA A 201 -14.43 11.28 -6.88
C ALA A 201 -14.23 11.30 -8.40
N ILE A 202 -15.26 11.60 -9.18
CA ILE A 202 -15.26 11.53 -10.65
C ILE A 202 -15.40 12.95 -11.22
N GLU A 203 -14.43 13.35 -12.02
CA GLU A 203 -14.45 14.63 -12.75
C GLU A 203 -14.51 14.34 -14.26
N PRO A 204 -15.66 14.57 -14.93
CA PRO A 204 -15.79 14.33 -16.36
C PRO A 204 -14.87 15.24 -17.21
N ARG A 205 -14.28 14.68 -18.27
CA ARG A 205 -13.38 15.36 -19.20
C ARG A 205 -13.69 14.93 -20.65
N GLY A 206 -14.80 15.40 -21.20
CA GLY A 206 -15.27 14.96 -22.51
C GLY A 206 -15.66 13.47 -22.48
N GLU A 207 -15.05 12.66 -23.35
CA GLU A 207 -15.26 11.19 -23.38
C GLU A 207 -14.49 10.42 -22.29
N LYS A 208 -13.66 11.12 -21.51
CA LYS A 208 -12.85 10.55 -20.42
C LYS A 208 -13.27 11.13 -19.07
N ALA A 209 -12.63 10.67 -18.02
CA ALA A 209 -12.78 11.23 -16.68
C ALA A 209 -11.45 11.22 -15.92
N HIS A 210 -11.32 12.14 -14.97
CA HIS A 210 -10.31 12.06 -13.91
C HIS A 210 -10.95 11.47 -12.66
N VAL A 211 -10.31 10.46 -12.07
CA VAL A 211 -10.85 9.71 -10.94
C VAL A 211 -9.91 9.81 -9.73
N ASP A 212 -10.49 10.04 -8.54
CA ASP A 212 -9.77 10.10 -7.27
C ASP A 212 -9.86 8.76 -6.52
N LEU A 213 -8.87 7.90 -6.74
CA LEU A 213 -8.80 6.60 -6.07
C LEU A 213 -8.62 6.72 -4.55
N LYS A 214 -7.94 7.77 -4.05
CA LYS A 214 -7.81 8.00 -2.61
C LYS A 214 -9.14 8.31 -1.96
N LEU A 215 -9.93 9.19 -2.58
CA LEU A 215 -11.26 9.52 -2.08
C LEU A 215 -12.18 8.30 -2.09
N LEU A 216 -12.16 7.49 -3.16
CA LEU A 216 -12.98 6.27 -3.25
C LEU A 216 -12.62 5.25 -2.15
N ASN A 217 -11.33 5.01 -1.92
CA ASN A 217 -10.90 4.12 -0.84
C ASN A 217 -11.23 4.69 0.55
N ARG A 218 -11.17 6.02 0.74
CA ARG A 218 -11.63 6.68 1.96
C ARG A 218 -13.13 6.46 2.18
N ILE A 219 -13.95 6.60 1.15
CA ILE A 219 -15.40 6.32 1.22
C ILE A 219 -15.65 4.87 1.63
N TRP A 220 -14.94 3.91 1.03
CA TRP A 220 -15.03 2.50 1.42
C TRP A 220 -14.69 2.25 2.89
N LEU A 221 -13.62 2.83 3.38
CA LEU A 221 -13.21 2.72 4.78
C LEU A 221 -14.25 3.34 5.73
N GLN A 222 -14.81 4.51 5.37
CA GLN A 222 -15.87 5.16 6.14
C GLN A 222 -17.16 4.32 6.17
N LYS A 223 -17.53 3.71 5.05
CA LYS A 223 -18.67 2.77 4.97
C LYS A 223 -18.44 1.52 5.84
N ALA A 224 -17.22 1.09 6.00
CA ALA A 224 -16.85 0.00 6.91
C ALA A 224 -16.85 0.41 8.39
N GLY A 225 -17.00 1.71 8.71
CA GLY A 225 -17.02 2.23 10.08
C GLY A 225 -15.70 2.81 10.59
N VAL A 226 -14.64 2.84 9.76
CA VAL A 226 -13.35 3.42 10.14
C VAL A 226 -13.45 4.94 10.24
N GLN A 227 -13.05 5.50 11.39
CA GLN A 227 -13.19 6.94 11.68
C GLN A 227 -11.87 7.72 11.50
N VAL A 228 -10.74 7.10 11.83
CA VAL A 228 -9.42 7.73 11.78
C VAL A 228 -8.72 7.31 10.49
N ILE A 229 -8.66 8.21 9.52
CA ILE A 229 -8.11 7.96 8.18
C ILE A 229 -7.20 9.09 7.77
N ASP A 230 -5.90 8.82 7.66
CA ASP A 230 -4.95 9.74 7.02
C ASP A 230 -4.88 9.47 5.50
N VAL A 231 -4.83 10.54 4.72
CA VAL A 231 -4.72 10.48 3.26
C VAL A 231 -3.50 11.27 2.80
N SER A 232 -2.60 10.62 2.07
CA SER A 232 -1.43 11.31 1.49
C SER A 232 -1.86 12.32 0.44
N PRO A 233 -1.32 13.55 0.48
CA PRO A 233 -1.55 14.54 -0.57
C PRO A 233 -0.78 14.23 -1.86
N ASP A 234 0.26 13.38 -1.80
CA ASP A 234 1.18 13.18 -2.90
C ASP A 234 0.55 12.44 -4.10
N CYS A 235 0.83 12.94 -5.30
CA CYS A 235 0.56 12.26 -6.56
C CYS A 235 1.85 11.68 -7.12
N THR A 236 1.90 10.38 -7.38
CA THR A 236 3.09 9.70 -7.87
C THR A 236 3.51 10.17 -9.27
N MET A 237 2.55 10.53 -10.12
CA MET A 237 2.81 11.05 -11.46
C MET A 237 3.29 12.50 -11.46
N CYS A 238 2.84 13.33 -10.50
CA CYS A 238 3.32 14.72 -10.36
C CYS A 238 4.75 14.79 -9.80
N HIS A 239 5.16 13.78 -9.04
CA HIS A 239 6.46 13.72 -8.37
C HIS A 239 7.25 12.46 -8.77
N PRO A 240 7.60 12.27 -10.07
CA PRO A 240 8.32 11.09 -10.54
C PRO A 240 9.78 11.06 -10.07
N ASP A 241 10.30 12.17 -9.59
CA ASP A 241 11.58 12.30 -8.90
C ASP A 241 11.58 11.64 -7.50
N ARG A 242 10.40 11.57 -6.85
CA ARG A 242 10.22 10.97 -5.51
C ARG A 242 9.57 9.59 -5.54
N PHE A 243 8.72 9.31 -6.53
CA PHE A 243 7.92 8.10 -6.57
C PHE A 243 8.06 7.36 -7.91
N TRP A 244 7.90 6.05 -7.85
CA TRP A 244 7.71 5.25 -9.07
C TRP A 244 6.31 5.50 -9.62
N SER A 245 6.22 5.78 -10.92
CA SER A 245 4.94 5.92 -11.60
C SER A 245 4.91 5.06 -12.87
N HIS A 246 3.94 4.18 -12.93
CA HIS A 246 3.68 3.34 -14.12
C HIS A 246 3.23 4.20 -15.31
N ARG A 247 2.41 5.20 -15.06
CA ARG A 247 1.86 6.11 -16.07
C ARG A 247 2.95 6.94 -16.73
N VAL A 248 3.94 7.40 -15.95
CA VAL A 248 5.07 8.19 -16.50
C VAL A 248 5.99 7.34 -17.37
N THR A 249 6.25 6.09 -16.98
CA THR A 249 7.32 5.29 -17.59
C THR A 249 6.82 4.24 -18.58
N GLY A 250 5.50 4.09 -18.75
CA GLY A 250 4.93 3.03 -19.60
C GLY A 250 5.26 1.62 -19.11
N GLY A 251 5.52 1.46 -17.79
CA GLY A 251 5.78 0.17 -17.17
C GLY A 251 7.23 -0.18 -16.86
N THR A 252 8.20 0.50 -17.47
CA THR A 252 9.64 0.30 -17.17
C THR A 252 10.02 1.09 -15.92
N ARG A 253 9.91 0.46 -14.75
CA ARG A 253 10.07 1.12 -13.45
C ARG A 253 10.37 0.13 -12.34
N GLY A 254 10.86 0.66 -11.21
CA GLY A 254 10.83 -0.02 -9.92
C GLY A 254 9.45 -0.02 -9.26
N SER A 255 9.39 -0.42 -8.01
CA SER A 255 8.19 -0.33 -7.17
C SER A 255 8.54 0.28 -5.84
N GLN A 256 7.71 1.20 -5.35
CA GLN A 256 7.65 1.54 -3.93
C GLN A 256 6.80 0.51 -3.19
N ALA A 257 6.95 0.47 -1.87
CA ALA A 257 6.19 -0.40 -0.99
C ALA A 257 5.54 0.39 0.15
N ALA A 258 4.36 -0.06 0.56
CA ALA A 258 3.79 0.28 1.86
C ALA A 258 4.00 -0.93 2.78
N ILE A 259 4.55 -0.67 3.96
CA ILE A 259 4.99 -1.70 4.90
C ILE A 259 4.40 -1.38 6.28
N ILE A 260 3.87 -2.41 6.95
CA ILE A 260 3.39 -2.29 8.33
C ILE A 260 3.74 -3.53 9.14
N ARG A 261 4.11 -3.32 10.41
CA ARG A 261 4.47 -4.34 11.39
C ARG A 261 3.99 -3.93 12.78
N LEU A 262 3.58 -4.88 13.60
CA LEU A 262 3.27 -4.61 15.01
C LEU A 262 4.54 -4.27 15.80
N LYS A 263 4.45 -3.29 16.72
CA LYS A 263 5.50 -3.03 17.71
C LYS A 263 5.54 -4.18 18.72
N GLY A 264 6.73 -4.64 19.06
CA GLY A 264 6.87 -5.74 20.02
C GLY A 264 6.95 -7.11 19.34
N GLY A 265 8.11 -7.64 19.22
CA GLY A 265 8.45 -8.91 18.57
C GLY A 265 9.88 -8.95 18.13
N ALA A 266 10.78 -8.23 18.84
CA ALA A 266 12.18 -8.58 18.77
C ALA A 266 12.30 -10.01 19.30
N ALA A 267 12.83 -10.92 18.49
CA ALA A 267 13.20 -12.24 18.93
C ALA A 267 14.03 -12.12 20.23
N GLN A 268 13.52 -12.76 21.28
CA GLN A 268 14.36 -13.10 22.43
C GLN A 268 15.40 -14.12 21.98
#